data_244d559725d8ac008dfa687c654d316d
#
_entry.id   244d559725d8ac008dfa687c654d316d
#
_cell.length_a   1.000
_cell.length_b   1.000
_cell.length_c   1.000
_cell.angle_alpha   90.00
_cell.angle_beta   90.00
_cell.angle_gamma   90.00
#
_symmetry.space_group_name_H-M   'P 1'
#
loop_
_entity.id
_entity.type
_entity.pdbx_description
1 polymer ?
#
loop_
_entity_poly.entity_id
_entity_poly.type
_entity_poly.pdbx_seq_one_letter_code
_entity_poly.pdbx_strand_id
1 'polypeptide(L)'
;MKLRSIISGLLLLFVFLLPAQVSFADAKPGDVIITLGENLTAEQQEAIKKEMGYKEGDTIVTVSNAEEHQYLGNYISKAQIGTKAISSAKITLKEEGSGLQVKTNNITWVTEDMYANSLITAGVKDADIYVTAPFAVSGTAGLTGILKAYEVSGEKVIPEEQKQLANEEMVKTAQLGERIGADEATALLAKIKEEIAKNPNISDEQVSTLIDQIAAQLGIQLTDAEKQGLIDLFNKMKNMNIDWNQVKNDLVYVTERLQEFMQDERTKGIISSIIDGLIAFLNWLKGLFSAA
;
A
#
# COMPACT_ATOMS: atom_id res chain seq x y z
N MET A 1 43.24 -13.85 -49.03
CA MET A 1 42.26 -12.74 -48.95
C MET A 1 40.85 -13.12 -48.48
N LYS A 2 40.45 -14.40 -48.49
CA LYS A 2 39.05 -14.79 -48.10
C LYS A 2 38.79 -14.92 -46.58
N LEU A 3 39.83 -15.15 -45.78
CA LEU A 3 39.65 -15.34 -44.32
C LEU A 3 39.47 -14.04 -43.53
N ARG A 4 40.08 -12.93 -44.01
CA ARG A 4 39.92 -11.61 -43.32
C ARG A 4 38.55 -10.98 -43.53
N SER A 5 37.86 -11.25 -44.65
CA SER A 5 36.50 -10.76 -44.92
C SER A 5 35.45 -11.47 -44.09
N ILE A 6 35.66 -12.73 -43.69
CA ILE A 6 34.72 -13.51 -42.86
C ILE A 6 34.76 -13.02 -41.41
N ILE A 7 35.96 -12.70 -40.90
CA ILE A 7 36.13 -12.18 -39.52
C ILE A 7 35.50 -10.78 -39.37
N SER A 8 35.64 -9.92 -40.39
CA SER A 8 34.98 -8.60 -40.36
C SER A 8 33.45 -8.67 -40.44
N GLY A 9 32.89 -9.65 -41.15
CA GLY A 9 31.44 -9.88 -41.21
C GLY A 9 30.89 -10.43 -39.92
N LEU A 10 31.63 -11.27 -39.18
CA LEU A 10 31.20 -11.81 -37.90
C LEU A 10 31.25 -10.78 -36.78
N LEU A 11 32.22 -9.85 -36.83
CA LEU A 11 32.31 -8.76 -35.83
C LEU A 11 31.16 -7.73 -35.95
N LEU A 12 30.67 -7.51 -37.18
CA LEU A 12 29.52 -6.61 -37.42
C LEU A 12 28.18 -7.24 -37.01
N LEU A 13 28.07 -8.56 -37.01
CA LEU A 13 26.84 -9.24 -36.58
C LEU A 13 26.69 -9.29 -35.06
N PHE A 14 27.79 -9.16 -34.30
CA PHE A 14 27.76 -9.21 -32.83
C PHE A 14 27.35 -7.88 -32.17
N VAL A 15 27.41 -6.77 -32.91
CA VAL A 15 27.03 -5.44 -32.38
C VAL A 15 25.51 -5.25 -32.32
N PHE A 16 24.72 -6.08 -33.03
CA PHE A 16 23.27 -5.98 -33.07
C PHE A 16 22.55 -6.80 -31.98
N LEU A 17 23.27 -7.51 -31.10
CA LEU A 17 22.72 -8.34 -30.02
C LEU A 17 22.94 -7.74 -28.63
N LEU A 18 23.24 -6.45 -28.53
CA LEU A 18 23.19 -5.78 -27.24
C LEU A 18 21.71 -5.64 -26.85
N PRO A 19 21.28 -6.21 -25.70
CA PRO A 19 19.95 -5.98 -25.23
C PRO A 19 19.78 -4.45 -25.08
N ALA A 20 18.70 -3.90 -25.64
CA ALA A 20 18.33 -2.54 -25.42
C ALA A 20 18.16 -2.38 -23.89
N GLN A 21 19.11 -1.70 -23.27
CA GLN A 21 18.95 -1.30 -21.88
C GLN A 21 17.76 -0.36 -21.86
N VAL A 22 16.65 -0.81 -21.29
CA VAL A 22 15.54 0.08 -20.96
C VAL A 22 16.09 1.02 -19.88
N SER A 23 16.53 2.19 -20.31
CA SER A 23 16.89 3.26 -19.37
C SER A 23 15.58 3.76 -18.80
N PHE A 24 15.28 3.37 -17.55
CA PHE A 24 14.27 4.08 -16.80
C PHE A 24 14.80 5.51 -16.57
N ALA A 25 13.99 6.50 -16.86
CA ALA A 25 14.33 7.86 -16.48
C ALA A 25 14.39 7.92 -14.93
N ASP A 26 15.38 8.63 -14.38
CA ASP A 26 15.41 8.86 -12.94
C ASP A 26 14.12 9.58 -12.53
N ALA A 27 13.44 9.06 -11.53
CA ALA A 27 12.23 9.64 -10.95
C ALA A 27 12.50 11.09 -10.48
N LYS A 28 11.56 11.97 -10.78
CA LYS A 28 11.67 13.39 -10.38
C LYS A 28 10.37 13.87 -9.75
N PRO A 29 10.43 14.73 -8.73
CA PRO A 29 9.26 15.42 -8.25
C PRO A 29 8.52 16.14 -9.39
N GLY A 30 7.21 15.92 -9.46
CA GLY A 30 6.35 16.40 -10.53
C GLY A 30 6.11 15.41 -11.68
N ASP A 31 6.83 14.27 -11.73
CA ASP A 31 6.55 13.22 -12.70
C ASP A 31 5.17 12.61 -12.44
N VAL A 32 4.42 12.43 -13.51
CA VAL A 32 3.05 11.91 -13.48
C VAL A 32 2.98 10.58 -14.21
N ILE A 33 2.49 9.56 -13.54
CA ILE A 33 2.19 8.26 -14.12
C ILE A 33 0.70 7.96 -13.91
N ILE A 34 0.01 7.61 -15.00
CA ILE A 34 -1.41 7.22 -14.98
C ILE A 34 -1.50 5.74 -15.31
N THR A 35 -2.18 5.00 -14.46
CA THR A 35 -2.56 3.62 -14.76
C THR A 35 -4.03 3.56 -15.13
N LEU A 36 -4.34 2.84 -16.20
CA LEU A 36 -5.68 2.63 -16.69
C LEU A 36 -6.05 1.14 -16.59
N GLY A 37 -7.22 0.85 -16.08
CA GLY A 37 -7.76 -0.51 -16.13
C GLY A 37 -7.93 -0.99 -17.57
N GLU A 38 -7.45 -2.20 -17.88
CA GLU A 38 -7.46 -2.73 -19.27
C GLU A 38 -8.85 -2.88 -19.87
N ASN A 39 -9.87 -3.02 -19.03
CA ASN A 39 -11.23 -3.29 -19.48
C ASN A 39 -12.10 -2.01 -19.64
N LEU A 40 -11.48 -0.84 -19.56
CA LEU A 40 -12.13 0.43 -19.87
C LEU A 40 -12.39 0.53 -21.38
N THR A 41 -13.57 1.04 -21.76
CA THR A 41 -13.80 1.44 -23.17
C THR A 41 -12.96 2.65 -23.54
N ALA A 42 -12.79 2.91 -24.82
CA ALA A 42 -12.06 4.08 -25.30
C ALA A 42 -12.64 5.40 -24.74
N GLU A 43 -13.97 5.51 -24.69
CA GLU A 43 -14.65 6.70 -24.14
C GLU A 43 -14.38 6.84 -22.63
N GLN A 44 -14.38 5.72 -21.89
CA GLN A 44 -14.07 5.71 -20.45
C GLN A 44 -12.62 6.10 -20.19
N GLN A 45 -11.68 5.60 -21.00
CA GLN A 45 -10.27 5.97 -20.88
C GLN A 45 -10.08 7.48 -21.10
N GLU A 46 -10.69 8.06 -22.13
CA GLU A 46 -10.59 9.50 -22.40
C GLU A 46 -11.25 10.34 -21.28
N ALA A 47 -12.39 9.89 -20.75
CA ALA A 47 -13.04 10.56 -19.62
C ALA A 47 -12.14 10.56 -18.37
N ILE A 48 -11.54 9.42 -18.03
CA ILE A 48 -10.62 9.29 -16.89
C ILE A 48 -9.34 10.10 -17.08
N LYS A 49 -8.74 10.07 -18.27
CA LYS A 49 -7.57 10.90 -18.58
C LYS A 49 -7.88 12.38 -18.38
N LYS A 50 -9.04 12.84 -18.86
CA LYS A 50 -9.50 14.22 -18.67
C LYS A 50 -9.70 14.55 -17.20
N GLU A 51 -10.35 13.68 -16.43
CA GLU A 51 -10.58 13.82 -14.99
C GLU A 51 -9.25 13.92 -14.23
N MET A 52 -8.28 13.07 -14.57
CA MET A 52 -6.94 13.04 -13.97
C MET A 52 -6.06 14.21 -14.42
N GLY A 53 -6.50 15.01 -15.39
CA GLY A 53 -5.74 16.14 -15.93
C GLY A 53 -4.50 15.68 -16.72
N TYR A 54 -4.63 14.56 -17.47
CA TYR A 54 -3.58 14.04 -18.35
C TYR A 54 -3.02 15.14 -19.26
N LYS A 55 -1.70 15.15 -19.42
CA LYS A 55 -0.97 16.01 -20.33
C LYS A 55 -0.13 15.17 -21.28
N GLU A 56 0.12 15.72 -22.48
CA GLU A 56 1.04 15.08 -23.40
C GLU A 56 2.44 14.99 -22.76
N GLY A 57 2.98 13.76 -22.71
CA GLY A 57 4.23 13.45 -22.03
C GLY A 57 4.06 12.70 -20.70
N ASP A 58 2.88 12.70 -20.09
CA ASP A 58 2.61 11.86 -18.93
C ASP A 58 2.71 10.38 -19.32
N THR A 59 3.29 9.57 -18.43
CA THR A 59 3.42 8.13 -18.66
C THR A 59 2.08 7.42 -18.42
N ILE A 60 1.64 6.60 -19.39
CA ILE A 60 0.45 5.76 -19.26
C ILE A 60 0.84 4.30 -19.17
N VAL A 61 0.28 3.59 -18.20
CA VAL A 61 0.46 2.16 -17.97
C VAL A 61 -0.90 1.49 -17.89
N THR A 62 -1.01 0.25 -18.34
CA THR A 62 -2.25 -0.53 -18.22
C THR A 62 -2.15 -1.54 -17.08
N VAL A 63 -3.24 -1.70 -16.34
CA VAL A 63 -3.40 -2.74 -15.31
C VAL A 63 -4.41 -3.76 -15.80
N SER A 64 -3.98 -5.01 -15.86
CA SER A 64 -4.82 -6.12 -16.29
C SER A 64 -5.54 -6.77 -15.12
N ASN A 65 -6.69 -7.39 -15.42
CA ASN A 65 -7.40 -8.21 -14.42
C ASN A 65 -6.58 -9.44 -14.00
N ALA A 66 -5.69 -9.94 -14.86
CA ALA A 66 -4.77 -11.01 -14.50
C ALA A 66 -3.78 -10.58 -13.40
N GLU A 67 -3.26 -9.36 -13.47
CA GLU A 67 -2.41 -8.78 -12.42
C GLU A 67 -3.17 -8.63 -11.10
N GLU A 68 -4.42 -8.18 -11.11
CA GLU A 68 -5.26 -8.15 -9.90
C GLU A 68 -5.39 -9.54 -9.27
N HIS A 69 -5.68 -10.55 -10.09
CA HIS A 69 -5.81 -11.92 -9.60
C HIS A 69 -4.49 -12.48 -9.05
N GLN A 70 -3.35 -12.08 -9.61
CA GLN A 70 -2.04 -12.47 -9.10
C GLN A 70 -1.81 -11.94 -7.69
N TYR A 71 -2.18 -10.70 -7.41
CA TYR A 71 -1.92 -10.05 -6.12
C TYR A 71 -3.01 -10.33 -5.07
N LEU A 72 -4.25 -10.47 -5.48
CA LEU A 72 -5.40 -10.56 -4.56
C LEU A 72 -5.97 -11.97 -4.43
N GLY A 73 -5.69 -12.85 -5.39
CA GLY A 73 -6.31 -14.17 -5.49
C GLY A 73 -6.04 -15.12 -4.32
N ASN A 74 -5.03 -14.83 -3.51
CA ASN A 74 -4.72 -15.57 -2.27
C ASN A 74 -5.55 -15.09 -1.07
N TYR A 75 -6.19 -13.92 -1.16
CA TYR A 75 -6.82 -13.24 -0.01
C TYR A 75 -8.32 -13.08 -0.15
N ILE A 76 -8.81 -12.92 -1.38
CA ILE A 76 -10.24 -12.80 -1.68
C ILE A 76 -10.65 -13.69 -2.84
N SER A 77 -11.93 -14.02 -2.88
CA SER A 77 -12.48 -14.89 -3.93
C SER A 77 -12.40 -14.22 -5.32
N LYS A 78 -12.30 -15.05 -6.36
CA LYS A 78 -12.34 -14.55 -7.75
C LYS A 78 -13.60 -13.72 -8.04
N ALA A 79 -14.72 -14.04 -7.39
CA ALA A 79 -15.97 -13.29 -7.53
C ALA A 79 -15.87 -11.87 -6.95
N GLN A 80 -15.12 -11.68 -5.87
CA GLN A 80 -14.88 -10.37 -5.26
C GLN A 80 -13.89 -9.53 -6.08
N ILE A 81 -12.84 -10.14 -6.64
CA ILE A 81 -11.93 -9.46 -7.57
C ILE A 81 -12.68 -9.04 -8.83
N GLY A 82 -13.56 -9.93 -9.33
CA GLY A 82 -14.29 -9.74 -10.56
C GLY A 82 -13.50 -10.19 -11.79
N THR A 83 -14.03 -9.83 -12.96
CA THR A 83 -13.48 -10.25 -14.26
C THR A 83 -12.96 -9.08 -15.10
N LYS A 84 -12.90 -7.88 -14.52
CA LYS A 84 -12.53 -6.64 -15.23
C LYS A 84 -11.72 -5.72 -14.33
N ALA A 85 -10.57 -5.32 -14.80
CA ALA A 85 -9.81 -4.19 -14.23
C ALA A 85 -10.42 -2.88 -14.75
N ILE A 86 -11.06 -2.11 -13.88
CA ILE A 86 -11.73 -0.85 -14.21
C ILE A 86 -11.12 0.32 -13.46
N SER A 87 -10.73 0.13 -12.18
CA SER A 87 -10.10 1.19 -11.40
C SER A 87 -8.81 1.67 -12.07
N SER A 88 -8.62 2.97 -12.03
CA SER A 88 -7.48 3.66 -12.60
C SER A 88 -6.86 4.54 -11.53
N ALA A 89 -5.56 4.78 -11.62
CA ALA A 89 -4.87 5.62 -10.66
C ALA A 89 -3.93 6.61 -11.35
N LYS A 90 -3.76 7.78 -10.74
CA LYS A 90 -2.70 8.72 -11.05
C LYS A 90 -1.79 8.83 -9.85
N ILE A 91 -0.49 8.71 -10.06
CA ILE A 91 0.53 9.06 -9.09
C ILE A 91 1.29 10.29 -9.60
N THR A 92 1.50 11.24 -8.71
CA THR A 92 2.35 12.41 -8.95
C THR A 92 3.43 12.39 -7.89
N LEU A 93 4.68 12.19 -8.30
CA LEU A 93 5.82 12.17 -7.39
C LEU A 93 6.03 13.54 -6.76
N LYS A 94 6.45 13.57 -5.50
CA LYS A 94 6.65 14.78 -4.71
C LYS A 94 8.09 14.86 -4.20
N GLU A 95 8.44 16.03 -3.66
CA GLU A 95 9.71 16.22 -2.97
C GLU A 95 9.81 15.31 -1.72
N GLU A 96 11.01 14.89 -1.39
CA GLU A 96 11.29 14.06 -0.20
C GLU A 96 10.71 14.69 1.07
N GLY A 97 10.02 13.89 1.87
CA GLY A 97 9.36 14.31 3.10
C GLY A 97 7.97 14.93 2.91
N SER A 98 7.42 14.93 1.69
CA SER A 98 6.05 15.41 1.45
C SER A 98 4.98 14.45 1.95
N GLY A 99 5.33 13.17 2.16
CA GLY A 99 4.41 12.11 2.55
C GLY A 99 3.45 11.67 1.46
N LEU A 100 2.50 10.83 1.83
CA LEU A 100 1.48 10.30 0.92
C LEU A 100 0.14 11.02 1.11
N GLN A 101 -0.47 11.47 0.00
CA GLN A 101 -1.85 11.92 -0.01
C GLN A 101 -2.64 11.07 -1.00
N VAL A 102 -3.74 10.47 -0.53
CA VAL A 102 -4.61 9.66 -1.37
C VAL A 102 -5.99 10.30 -1.43
N LYS A 103 -6.56 10.34 -2.64
CA LYS A 103 -7.96 10.71 -2.89
C LYS A 103 -8.61 9.68 -3.77
N THR A 104 -9.90 9.46 -3.57
CA THR A 104 -10.67 8.49 -4.35
C THR A 104 -11.94 9.11 -4.93
N ASN A 105 -12.38 8.58 -6.06
CA ASN A 105 -13.69 8.88 -6.66
C ASN A 105 -14.30 7.59 -7.25
N ASN A 106 -15.58 7.33 -6.96
CA ASN A 106 -16.26 6.11 -7.37
C ASN A 106 -15.61 4.80 -6.86
N ILE A 107 -14.91 4.85 -5.74
CA ILE A 107 -14.34 3.69 -5.06
C ILE A 107 -15.16 3.44 -3.78
N THR A 108 -15.65 2.21 -3.61
CA THR A 108 -16.67 1.93 -2.58
C THR A 108 -16.23 0.97 -1.48
N TRP A 109 -15.15 0.22 -1.68
CA TRP A 109 -14.69 -0.79 -0.72
C TRP A 109 -13.35 -0.42 -0.07
N VAL A 110 -12.39 0.06 -0.86
CA VAL A 110 -11.08 0.51 -0.37
C VAL A 110 -11.13 2.01 -0.12
N THR A 111 -10.86 2.44 1.12
CA THR A 111 -10.82 3.88 1.46
C THR A 111 -9.47 4.52 1.15
N GLU A 112 -9.41 5.85 1.18
CA GLU A 112 -8.17 6.62 0.99
C GLU A 112 -7.10 6.20 2.00
N ASP A 113 -7.49 6.04 3.27
CA ASP A 113 -6.57 5.67 4.34
C ASP A 113 -6.14 4.19 4.28
N MET A 114 -6.98 3.29 3.77
CA MET A 114 -6.60 1.91 3.46
C MET A 114 -5.52 1.85 2.38
N TYR A 115 -5.67 2.63 1.30
CA TYR A 115 -4.62 2.77 0.29
C TYR A 115 -3.34 3.32 0.89
N ALA A 116 -3.41 4.45 1.60
CA ALA A 116 -2.24 5.08 2.20
C ALA A 116 -1.48 4.11 3.12
N ASN A 117 -2.22 3.44 4.01
CA ASN A 117 -1.62 2.49 4.96
C ASN A 117 -0.93 1.31 4.25
N SER A 118 -1.54 0.75 3.21
CA SER A 118 -0.96 -0.36 2.43
C SER A 118 0.22 0.08 1.57
N LEU A 119 0.18 1.30 1.02
CA LEU A 119 1.26 1.87 0.24
C LEU A 119 2.51 2.15 1.10
N ILE A 120 2.33 2.59 2.34
CA ILE A 120 3.43 2.71 3.33
C ILE A 120 4.10 1.35 3.55
N THR A 121 3.34 0.27 3.67
CA THR A 121 3.88 -1.10 3.77
C THR A 121 4.66 -1.50 2.51
N ALA A 122 4.21 -1.09 1.33
CA ALA A 122 4.92 -1.30 0.09
C ALA A 122 6.19 -0.44 -0.04
N GLY A 123 6.39 0.55 0.83
CA GLY A 123 7.51 1.50 0.78
C GLY A 123 7.35 2.58 -0.28
N VAL A 124 6.11 2.84 -0.72
CA VAL A 124 5.75 4.02 -1.52
C VAL A 124 5.75 5.23 -0.61
N LYS A 125 6.35 6.32 -1.06
CA LYS A 125 6.49 7.56 -0.29
C LYS A 125 6.36 8.78 -1.20
N ASP A 126 6.14 9.93 -0.61
CA ASP A 126 6.25 11.24 -1.26
C ASP A 126 5.48 11.33 -2.58
N ALA A 127 4.17 11.08 -2.53
CA ALA A 127 3.32 11.10 -3.72
C ALA A 127 1.89 11.59 -3.43
N ASP A 128 1.34 12.33 -4.38
CA ASP A 128 -0.10 12.56 -4.48
C ASP A 128 -0.72 11.48 -5.37
N ILE A 129 -1.71 10.79 -4.84
CA ILE A 129 -2.36 9.64 -5.48
C ILE A 129 -3.85 9.93 -5.64
N TYR A 130 -4.36 9.67 -6.83
CA TYR A 130 -5.78 9.78 -7.14
C TYR A 130 -6.27 8.49 -7.77
N VAL A 131 -7.24 7.82 -7.13
CA VAL A 131 -7.83 6.57 -7.64
C VAL A 131 -9.26 6.83 -8.06
N THR A 132 -9.63 6.45 -9.27
CA THR A 132 -10.98 6.66 -9.78
C THR A 132 -11.45 5.53 -10.69
N ALA A 133 -12.74 5.54 -10.98
CA ALA A 133 -13.40 4.67 -11.93
C ALA A 133 -14.57 5.41 -12.58
N PRO A 134 -15.03 5.01 -13.79
CA PRO A 134 -16.15 5.68 -14.47
C PRO A 134 -17.51 5.45 -13.79
N PHE A 135 -17.58 4.52 -12.85
CA PHE A 135 -18.74 4.19 -12.03
C PHE A 135 -18.26 3.52 -10.74
N ALA A 136 -19.14 3.32 -9.76
CA ALA A 136 -18.80 2.74 -8.47
C ALA A 136 -18.24 1.30 -8.62
N VAL A 137 -17.02 1.07 -8.09
CA VAL A 137 -16.30 -0.21 -8.08
C VAL A 137 -15.62 -0.42 -6.72
N SER A 138 -15.13 -1.65 -6.46
CA SER A 138 -14.43 -1.98 -5.21
C SER A 138 -13.12 -1.19 -5.01
N GLY A 139 -12.36 -0.97 -6.07
CA GLY A 139 -11.06 -0.29 -6.02
C GLY A 139 -9.85 -1.24 -5.96
N THR A 140 -10.06 -2.54 -6.07
CA THR A 140 -8.98 -3.54 -5.96
C THR A 140 -7.86 -3.37 -6.98
N ALA A 141 -8.17 -3.02 -8.24
CA ALA A 141 -7.17 -2.72 -9.27
C ALA A 141 -6.35 -1.46 -8.96
N GLY A 142 -6.87 -0.57 -8.10
CA GLY A 142 -6.21 0.69 -7.75
C GLY A 142 -4.84 0.47 -7.12
N LEU A 143 -4.73 -0.39 -6.08
CA LEU A 143 -3.44 -0.65 -5.43
C LEU A 143 -2.43 -1.28 -6.40
N THR A 144 -2.84 -2.29 -7.16
CA THR A 144 -2.00 -2.90 -8.21
C THR A 144 -1.49 -1.84 -9.18
N GLY A 145 -2.38 -0.92 -9.60
CA GLY A 145 -2.04 0.18 -10.50
C GLY A 145 -1.02 1.14 -9.90
N ILE A 146 -1.22 1.56 -8.65
CA ILE A 146 -0.31 2.49 -7.97
C ILE A 146 1.07 1.88 -7.81
N LEU A 147 1.17 0.63 -7.35
CA LEU A 147 2.46 -0.06 -7.18
C LEU A 147 3.21 -0.18 -8.52
N LYS A 148 2.49 -0.53 -9.60
CA LYS A 148 3.05 -0.59 -10.94
C LYS A 148 3.51 0.78 -11.45
N ALA A 149 2.73 1.83 -11.23
CA ALA A 149 3.09 3.20 -11.59
C ALA A 149 4.36 3.66 -10.86
N TYR A 150 4.45 3.37 -9.58
CA TYR A 150 5.61 3.73 -8.76
C TYR A 150 6.89 3.03 -9.22
N GLU A 151 6.82 1.73 -9.59
CA GLU A 151 7.96 1.03 -10.18
C GLU A 151 8.35 1.58 -11.55
N VAL A 152 7.37 1.91 -12.40
CA VAL A 152 7.62 2.47 -13.74
C VAL A 152 8.23 3.87 -13.67
N SER A 153 7.94 4.64 -12.62
CA SER A 153 8.59 5.95 -12.41
C SER A 153 10.11 5.83 -12.24
N GLY A 154 10.62 4.64 -11.89
CA GLY A 154 12.04 4.43 -11.61
C GLY A 154 12.45 4.77 -10.18
N GLU A 155 11.49 5.17 -9.32
CA GLU A 155 11.79 5.51 -7.92
C GLU A 155 12.35 4.32 -7.16
N LYS A 156 11.69 3.16 -7.27
CA LYS A 156 12.12 1.94 -6.60
C LYS A 156 11.45 0.70 -7.19
N VAL A 157 12.19 -0.38 -7.31
CA VAL A 157 11.61 -1.71 -7.53
C VAL A 157 11.11 -2.25 -6.19
N ILE A 158 9.81 -2.52 -6.10
CA ILE A 158 9.20 -3.05 -4.89
C ILE A 158 9.32 -4.59 -4.92
N PRO A 159 9.93 -5.22 -3.91
CA PRO A 159 10.00 -6.68 -3.83
C PRO A 159 8.60 -7.32 -3.95
N GLU A 160 8.51 -8.43 -4.69
CA GLU A 160 7.23 -9.09 -4.94
C GLU A 160 6.51 -9.47 -3.64
N GLU A 161 7.26 -9.99 -2.65
CA GLU A 161 6.71 -10.33 -1.33
C GLU A 161 6.15 -9.10 -0.60
N GLN A 162 6.76 -7.93 -0.78
CA GLN A 162 6.30 -6.69 -0.18
C GLN A 162 5.03 -6.18 -0.86
N LYS A 163 4.90 -6.32 -2.19
CA LYS A 163 3.65 -6.06 -2.92
C LYS A 163 2.53 -6.97 -2.45
N GLN A 164 2.80 -8.26 -2.30
CA GLN A 164 1.83 -9.24 -1.77
C GLN A 164 1.37 -8.86 -0.37
N LEU A 165 2.29 -8.49 0.51
CA LEU A 165 1.98 -8.10 1.88
C LEU A 165 1.10 -6.85 1.95
N ALA A 166 1.39 -5.84 1.14
CA ALA A 166 0.58 -4.62 1.05
C ALA A 166 -0.85 -4.93 0.56
N ASN A 167 -1.00 -5.82 -0.42
CA ASN A 167 -2.30 -6.28 -0.89
C ASN A 167 -3.04 -7.11 0.18
N GLU A 168 -2.34 -7.99 0.91
CA GLU A 168 -2.92 -8.74 2.04
C GLU A 168 -3.44 -7.78 3.12
N GLU A 169 -2.66 -6.76 3.46
CA GLU A 169 -3.05 -5.74 4.44
C GLU A 169 -4.30 -4.99 4.00
N MET A 170 -4.33 -4.49 2.77
CA MET A 170 -5.49 -3.78 2.23
C MET A 170 -6.75 -4.63 2.31
N VAL A 171 -6.66 -5.87 1.86
CA VAL A 171 -7.81 -6.81 1.86
C VAL A 171 -8.28 -7.09 3.28
N LYS A 172 -7.38 -7.40 4.20
CA LYS A 172 -7.75 -7.68 5.61
C LYS A 172 -8.37 -6.46 6.28
N THR A 173 -7.85 -5.27 6.00
CA THR A 173 -8.42 -4.02 6.52
C THR A 173 -9.83 -3.80 5.98
N ALA A 174 -10.04 -3.97 4.67
CA ALA A 174 -11.33 -3.78 4.05
C ALA A 174 -12.37 -4.82 4.52
N GLN A 175 -11.99 -6.11 4.61
CA GLN A 175 -12.86 -7.16 5.15
C GLN A 175 -13.23 -6.91 6.62
N LEU A 176 -12.27 -6.51 7.44
CA LEU A 176 -12.55 -6.14 8.82
C LEU A 176 -13.48 -4.93 8.89
N GLY A 177 -13.25 -3.95 8.01
CA GLY A 177 -14.05 -2.73 7.89
C GLY A 177 -15.52 -2.97 7.54
N GLU A 178 -15.84 -4.02 6.80
CA GLU A 178 -17.23 -4.42 6.55
C GLU A 178 -18.01 -4.74 7.83
N ARG A 179 -17.32 -5.19 8.88
CA ARG A 179 -17.94 -5.58 10.13
C ARG A 179 -17.86 -4.50 11.21
N ILE A 180 -16.72 -3.83 11.35
CA ILE A 180 -16.49 -2.90 12.47
C ILE A 180 -16.52 -1.43 12.05
N GLY A 181 -16.52 -1.13 10.76
CA GLY A 181 -16.33 0.21 10.19
C GLY A 181 -14.95 0.35 9.52
N ALA A 182 -14.92 1.06 8.39
CA ALA A 182 -13.72 1.22 7.58
C ALA A 182 -12.63 2.01 8.32
N ASP A 183 -13.03 3.08 9.01
CA ASP A 183 -12.13 3.95 9.77
C ASP A 183 -11.58 3.24 10.99
N GLU A 184 -12.43 2.47 11.71
CA GLU A 184 -12.04 1.66 12.87
C GLU A 184 -11.02 0.58 12.47
N ALA A 185 -11.25 -0.12 11.37
CA ALA A 185 -10.33 -1.14 10.87
C ALA A 185 -8.99 -0.53 10.47
N THR A 186 -9.02 0.60 9.75
CA THR A 186 -7.80 1.30 9.34
C THR A 186 -7.02 1.83 10.54
N ALA A 187 -7.72 2.41 11.53
CA ALA A 187 -7.11 2.88 12.77
C ALA A 187 -6.43 1.75 13.54
N LEU A 188 -7.09 0.60 13.65
CA LEU A 188 -6.54 -0.58 14.31
C LEU A 188 -5.21 -1.02 13.65
N LEU A 189 -5.22 -1.23 12.33
CA LEU A 189 -4.03 -1.71 11.63
C LEU A 189 -2.91 -0.66 11.63
N ALA A 190 -3.22 0.61 11.40
CA ALA A 190 -2.24 1.70 11.44
C ALA A 190 -1.58 1.80 12.82
N LYS A 191 -2.38 1.69 13.90
CA LYS A 191 -1.87 1.79 15.27
C LYS A 191 -0.98 0.60 15.65
N ILE A 192 -1.35 -0.63 15.27
CA ILE A 192 -0.51 -1.81 15.47
C ILE A 192 0.83 -1.62 14.73
N LYS A 193 0.77 -1.19 13.47
CA LYS A 193 1.97 -0.92 12.63
C LYS A 193 2.86 0.14 13.26
N GLU A 194 2.30 1.24 13.76
CA GLU A 194 3.02 2.31 14.46
C GLU A 194 3.79 1.78 15.68
N GLU A 195 3.15 0.95 16.51
CA GLU A 195 3.79 0.38 17.70
C GLU A 195 4.89 -0.62 17.33
N ILE A 196 4.68 -1.43 16.28
CA ILE A 196 5.75 -2.31 15.76
C ILE A 196 6.91 -1.47 15.21
N ALA A 197 6.64 -0.38 14.50
CA ALA A 197 7.68 0.51 13.98
C ALA A 197 8.52 1.17 15.10
N LYS A 198 7.95 1.38 16.29
CA LYS A 198 8.68 1.86 17.48
C LYS A 198 9.57 0.77 18.08
N ASN A 199 9.20 -0.51 17.93
CA ASN A 199 9.95 -1.67 18.43
C ASN A 199 9.92 -2.84 17.43
N PRO A 200 10.72 -2.80 16.35
CA PRO A 200 10.66 -3.82 15.30
C PRO A 200 11.07 -5.24 15.74
N ASN A 201 11.77 -5.36 16.88
CA ASN A 201 12.23 -6.64 17.42
C ASN A 201 11.22 -7.31 18.38
N ILE A 202 9.97 -6.87 18.39
CA ILE A 202 8.88 -7.46 19.18
C ILE A 202 8.71 -8.96 18.86
N SER A 203 8.51 -9.83 19.87
CA SER A 203 8.27 -11.27 19.64
C SER A 203 6.86 -11.55 19.09
N ASP A 204 6.63 -12.76 18.58
CA ASP A 204 5.32 -13.16 18.04
C ASP A 204 4.23 -13.13 19.12
N GLU A 205 4.56 -13.54 20.37
CA GLU A 205 3.64 -13.48 21.49
C GLU A 205 3.32 -12.03 21.88
N GLN A 206 4.30 -11.14 21.76
CA GLN A 206 4.11 -9.71 22.01
C GLN A 206 3.24 -9.06 20.93
N VAL A 207 3.33 -9.49 19.67
CA VAL A 207 2.42 -9.04 18.59
C VAL A 207 0.97 -9.40 18.91
N SER A 208 0.73 -10.65 19.36
CA SER A 208 -0.62 -11.07 19.78
C SER A 208 -1.17 -10.21 20.92
N THR A 209 -0.35 -9.95 21.93
CA THR A 209 -0.72 -9.10 23.08
C THR A 209 -0.99 -7.66 22.65
N LEU A 210 -0.16 -7.13 21.76
CA LEU A 210 -0.30 -5.77 21.21
C LEU A 210 -1.63 -5.60 20.46
N ILE A 211 -2.00 -6.60 19.64
CA ILE A 211 -3.28 -6.60 18.92
C ILE A 211 -4.47 -6.54 19.90
N ASP A 212 -4.46 -7.39 20.94
CA ASP A 212 -5.51 -7.38 21.95
C ASP A 212 -5.63 -6.03 22.67
N GLN A 213 -4.49 -5.46 23.02
CA GLN A 213 -4.45 -4.17 23.72
C GLN A 213 -4.98 -3.03 22.85
N ILE A 214 -4.54 -2.93 21.59
CA ILE A 214 -5.00 -1.86 20.70
C ILE A 214 -6.47 -2.05 20.32
N ALA A 215 -6.92 -3.29 20.07
CA ALA A 215 -8.32 -3.59 19.83
C ALA A 215 -9.20 -3.17 21.04
N ALA A 216 -8.78 -3.53 22.26
CA ALA A 216 -9.47 -3.11 23.47
C ALA A 216 -9.48 -1.59 23.66
N GLN A 217 -8.38 -0.92 23.35
CA GLN A 217 -8.26 0.53 23.39
C GLN A 217 -9.24 1.22 22.43
N LEU A 218 -9.44 0.67 21.26
CA LEU A 218 -10.38 1.19 20.25
C LEU A 218 -11.81 0.69 20.46
N GLY A 219 -12.08 -0.10 21.51
CA GLY A 219 -13.39 -0.69 21.76
C GLY A 219 -13.80 -1.74 20.72
N ILE A 220 -12.83 -2.30 20.00
CA ILE A 220 -13.03 -3.27 18.93
C ILE A 220 -13.00 -4.68 19.52
N GLN A 221 -14.03 -5.46 19.23
CA GLN A 221 -14.04 -6.90 19.51
C GLN A 221 -13.68 -7.66 18.25
N LEU A 222 -12.53 -8.36 18.27
CA LEU A 222 -12.09 -9.23 17.21
C LEU A 222 -12.59 -10.66 17.44
N THR A 223 -12.99 -11.33 16.38
CA THR A 223 -13.16 -12.79 16.41
C THR A 223 -11.78 -13.48 16.46
N ASP A 224 -11.74 -14.73 16.89
CA ASP A 224 -10.49 -15.51 16.92
C ASP A 224 -9.84 -15.59 15.52
N ALA A 225 -10.64 -15.74 14.47
CA ALA A 225 -10.14 -15.80 13.09
C ALA A 225 -9.55 -14.45 12.63
N GLU A 226 -10.18 -13.33 12.96
CA GLU A 226 -9.66 -12.00 12.64
C GLU A 226 -8.37 -11.72 13.40
N LYS A 227 -8.36 -12.00 14.70
CA LYS A 227 -7.16 -11.86 15.53
C LYS A 227 -6.01 -12.68 14.97
N GLN A 228 -6.24 -13.96 14.64
CA GLN A 228 -5.21 -14.81 14.07
C GLN A 228 -4.73 -14.26 12.72
N GLY A 229 -5.66 -13.79 11.87
CA GLY A 229 -5.32 -13.18 10.60
C GLY A 229 -4.45 -11.93 10.73
N LEU A 230 -4.66 -11.11 11.77
CA LEU A 230 -3.82 -9.96 12.08
C LEU A 230 -2.45 -10.38 12.64
N ILE A 231 -2.40 -11.37 13.52
CA ILE A 231 -1.13 -11.94 14.03
C ILE A 231 -0.27 -12.41 12.86
N ASP A 232 -0.84 -13.20 11.94
CA ASP A 232 -0.13 -13.71 10.78
C ASP A 232 0.39 -12.59 9.88
N LEU A 233 -0.44 -11.57 9.62
CA LEU A 233 -0.08 -10.40 8.82
C LEU A 233 1.10 -9.64 9.44
N PHE A 234 1.01 -9.28 10.72
CA PHE A 234 2.03 -8.47 11.37
C PHE A 234 3.32 -9.25 11.64
N ASN A 235 3.25 -10.57 11.85
CA ASN A 235 4.44 -11.41 11.92
C ASN A 235 5.14 -11.50 10.56
N LYS A 236 4.41 -11.62 9.45
CA LYS A 236 5.00 -11.54 8.11
C LYS A 236 5.66 -10.17 7.91
N MET A 237 4.95 -9.09 8.25
CA MET A 237 5.43 -7.70 8.10
C MET A 237 6.72 -7.47 8.91
N LYS A 238 6.75 -7.90 10.16
CA LYS A 238 7.90 -7.79 11.05
C LYS A 238 9.14 -8.53 10.54
N ASN A 239 8.94 -9.70 9.93
CA ASN A 239 10.02 -10.56 9.44
C ASN A 239 10.49 -10.18 8.03
N MET A 240 9.84 -9.22 7.38
CA MET A 240 10.22 -8.69 6.08
C MET A 240 11.23 -7.54 6.25
N ASN A 241 12.07 -7.32 5.24
CA ASN A 241 13.02 -6.21 5.21
C ASN A 241 12.31 -4.88 4.90
N ILE A 242 11.52 -4.40 5.85
CA ILE A 242 10.81 -3.11 5.77
C ILE A 242 11.64 -2.03 6.46
N ASP A 243 11.70 -0.86 5.88
CA ASP A 243 12.27 0.33 6.53
C ASP A 243 11.28 0.87 7.59
N TRP A 244 11.41 0.38 8.80
CA TRP A 244 10.54 0.76 9.91
C TRP A 244 10.68 2.23 10.33
N ASN A 245 11.84 2.87 10.06
CA ASN A 245 11.99 4.31 10.31
C ASN A 245 11.15 5.12 9.32
N GLN A 246 11.16 4.72 8.05
CA GLN A 246 10.29 5.31 7.05
C GLN A 246 8.82 5.08 7.38
N VAL A 247 8.42 3.83 7.65
CA VAL A 247 7.04 3.49 8.06
C VAL A 247 6.56 4.38 9.20
N LYS A 248 7.37 4.57 10.23
CA LYS A 248 7.04 5.44 11.37
C LYS A 248 6.80 6.89 10.96
N ASN A 249 7.63 7.42 10.06
CA ASN A 249 7.50 8.80 9.60
C ASN A 249 6.25 8.99 8.73
N ASP A 250 6.00 8.04 7.83
CA ASP A 250 4.89 8.12 6.88
C ASP A 250 3.53 7.89 7.55
N LEU A 251 3.48 7.07 8.62
CA LEU A 251 2.26 6.83 9.39
C LEU A 251 1.72 8.08 10.11
N VAL A 252 2.54 9.12 10.31
CA VAL A 252 2.08 10.38 10.93
C VAL A 252 0.87 10.94 10.17
N TYR A 253 0.89 10.91 8.84
CA TYR A 253 -0.22 11.37 8.00
C TYR A 253 -1.51 10.59 8.23
N VAL A 254 -1.42 9.27 8.31
CA VAL A 254 -2.57 8.39 8.55
C VAL A 254 -3.10 8.58 9.96
N THR A 255 -2.20 8.68 10.94
CA THR A 255 -2.58 8.82 12.35
C THR A 255 -3.16 10.19 12.68
N GLU A 256 -2.72 11.27 12.05
CA GLU A 256 -3.32 12.60 12.22
C GLU A 256 -4.78 12.64 11.75
N ARG A 257 -5.08 12.08 10.57
CA ARG A 257 -6.47 11.96 10.08
C ARG A 257 -7.33 11.07 10.99
N LEU A 258 -6.76 9.99 11.50
CA LEU A 258 -7.42 9.08 12.43
C LEU A 258 -7.60 9.70 13.84
N GLN A 259 -6.76 10.65 14.24
CA GLN A 259 -6.94 11.41 15.48
C GLN A 259 -8.21 12.27 15.47
N GLU A 260 -8.55 12.88 14.33
CA GLU A 260 -9.82 13.60 14.17
C GLU A 260 -11.01 12.64 14.39
N PHE A 261 -10.95 11.45 13.84
CA PHE A 261 -11.93 10.38 14.08
C PHE A 261 -11.97 9.94 15.55
N MET A 262 -10.82 9.74 16.19
CA MET A 262 -10.73 9.34 17.62
C MET A 262 -11.14 10.46 18.60
N GLN A 263 -11.20 11.72 18.17
CA GLN A 263 -11.64 12.85 18.98
C GLN A 263 -13.17 13.06 18.98
N ASP A 264 -13.92 12.31 18.18
CA ASP A 264 -15.38 12.31 18.23
C ASP A 264 -15.85 11.89 19.63
N GLU A 265 -16.90 12.53 20.14
CA GLU A 265 -17.39 12.38 21.52
C GLU A 265 -17.77 10.94 21.90
N ARG A 266 -18.10 10.10 20.91
CA ARG A 266 -18.35 8.66 21.10
C ARG A 266 -17.07 7.88 21.47
N THR A 267 -15.92 8.37 21.06
CA THR A 267 -14.61 7.73 21.28
C THR A 267 -13.94 8.27 22.55
N LYS A 268 -14.27 9.49 22.99
CA LYS A 268 -13.67 10.15 24.18
C LYS A 268 -13.88 9.40 25.49
N GLY A 269 -15.00 8.69 25.66
CA GLY A 269 -15.26 7.85 26.86
C GLY A 269 -14.31 6.64 26.96
N ILE A 270 -13.77 6.22 25.85
CA ILE A 270 -12.85 5.09 25.73
C ILE A 270 -11.40 5.56 25.91
N ILE A 271 -11.06 6.76 25.42
CA ILE A 271 -9.69 7.33 25.43
C ILE A 271 -9.13 7.59 26.83
N SER A 272 -9.95 7.95 27.82
CA SER A 272 -9.45 8.16 29.19
C SER A 272 -8.91 6.88 29.84
N SER A 273 -9.49 5.73 29.52
CA SER A 273 -8.96 4.42 29.96
C SER A 273 -7.73 3.98 29.15
N ILE A 274 -7.50 4.57 27.99
CA ILE A 274 -6.43 4.25 27.04
C ILE A 274 -5.08 4.77 27.49
N ILE A 275 -5.02 6.00 27.98
CA ILE A 275 -3.76 6.65 28.42
C ILE A 275 -3.18 5.86 29.60
N ASP A 276 -4.02 5.39 30.51
CA ASP A 276 -3.59 4.59 31.66
C ASP A 276 -3.07 3.20 31.24
N GLY A 277 -3.69 2.57 30.24
CA GLY A 277 -3.26 1.29 29.67
C GLY A 277 -1.92 1.38 28.91
N LEU A 278 -1.71 2.47 28.17
CA LEU A 278 -0.46 2.73 27.43
C LEU A 278 0.73 2.96 28.39
N ILE A 279 0.48 3.72 29.47
CA ILE A 279 1.48 3.94 30.52
C ILE A 279 1.83 2.63 31.22
N ALA A 280 0.83 1.79 31.50
CA ALA A 280 1.05 0.47 32.09
C ALA A 280 1.84 -0.47 31.18
N PHE A 281 1.57 -0.46 29.88
CA PHE A 281 2.31 -1.24 28.85
C PHE A 281 3.75 -0.77 28.69
N LEU A 282 3.97 0.54 28.59
CA LEU A 282 5.33 1.09 28.51
C LEU A 282 6.13 0.81 29.78
N ASN A 283 5.47 0.81 30.94
CA ASN A 283 6.11 0.45 32.20
C ASN A 283 6.40 -1.06 32.27
N TRP A 284 5.52 -1.92 31.73
CA TRP A 284 5.75 -3.35 31.62
C TRP A 284 6.91 -3.67 30.64
N LEU A 285 6.94 -3.04 29.45
CA LEU A 285 8.07 -3.15 28.52
C LEU A 285 9.40 -2.69 29.16
N LYS A 286 9.41 -1.54 29.86
CA LYS A 286 10.59 -1.09 30.61
C LYS A 286 11.00 -2.11 31.68
N GLY A 287 10.06 -2.77 32.34
CA GLY A 287 10.32 -3.83 33.33
C GLY A 287 11.00 -5.06 32.73
N LEU A 288 10.63 -5.45 31.49
CA LEU A 288 11.27 -6.56 30.78
C LEU A 288 12.72 -6.24 30.36
N PHE A 289 13.02 -5.00 30.01
CA PHE A 289 14.37 -4.58 29.59
C PHE A 289 15.27 -4.15 30.75
N SER A 290 14.70 -3.93 31.95
CA SER A 290 15.48 -3.60 33.16
C SER A 290 15.81 -4.82 34.02
N ALA A 291 15.29 -6.03 33.67
CA ALA A 291 15.52 -7.28 34.36
C ALA A 291 16.53 -8.21 33.64
N ALA A 292 17.15 -7.74 32.56
CA ALA A 292 18.27 -8.37 31.85
C ALA A 292 19.54 -7.50 32.04
#